data_d5967d96956c61c99b239749a2becad5
#
_entry.id   d5967d96956c61c99b239749a2becad5
#
_cell.length_a   1.000
_cell.length_b   1.000
_cell.length_c   1.000
_cell.angle_alpha   90.00
_cell.angle_beta   90.00
_cell.angle_gamma   90.00
#
_symmetry.space_group_name_H-M   'P 1'
#
loop_
_entity.id
_entity.type
_entity.pdbx_description
1 polymer ?
#
loop_
_entity_poly.entity_id
_entity_poly.type
_entity_poly.pdbx_seq_one_letter_code
_entity_poly.pdbx_strand_id
1 'polypeptide(L)'
;VTAYEPTPPPGAPPAVYDAVVLAGGAARRLGGVDKPGLRVGGRALLDRVLGACADARVTVVVAGPRPTARPVRWAREDPPGGGPLAALDAGLRHTTAETVVVLSADLPFLHQATVHTLLATLGAAPDAAGALLTDADGRDQPLVAAYRAAALRSELVALTEEHGALTGLPLRRLTGALDLTRVPDPVASFDCDTWDDLATARARIREHGHVLDEWISAAKDELGIDLDVDIKVLLDLARDAAHGVARPAAPLTTFLVGYAAGRAQGGPEAVAEASRKAAALAQRWADEAAAAQADAAPDATLDATPGTRPDAG
;
A
#
# COMPACT_ATOMS: atom_id res chain seq x y z
N VAL A 1 11.76 -18.64 3.47
CA VAL A 1 11.44 -18.10 4.79
C VAL A 1 10.14 -17.32 4.60
N THR A 2 9.04 -17.90 5.04
CA THR A 2 7.69 -17.31 4.99
C THR A 2 7.69 -16.06 5.85
N ALA A 3 7.37 -14.92 5.24
CA ALA A 3 7.14 -13.66 5.94
C ALA A 3 5.94 -13.85 6.89
N TYR A 4 6.16 -13.62 8.17
CA TYR A 4 5.11 -13.58 9.19
C TYR A 4 4.31 -12.28 8.95
N GLU A 5 3.11 -12.40 8.39
CA GLU A 5 2.12 -11.32 8.44
C GLU A 5 1.37 -11.44 9.76
N PRO A 6 1.51 -10.47 10.68
CA PRO A 6 0.71 -10.47 11.90
C PRO A 6 -0.74 -10.13 11.53
N THR A 7 -1.61 -11.13 11.61
CA THR A 7 -3.07 -10.94 11.50
C THR A 7 -3.55 -10.23 12.76
N PRO A 8 -4.19 -9.06 12.68
CA PRO A 8 -4.78 -8.41 13.85
C PRO A 8 -5.91 -9.29 14.43
N PRO A 9 -6.11 -9.29 15.75
CA PRO A 9 -7.17 -10.05 16.37
C PRO A 9 -8.55 -9.58 15.86
N PRO A 10 -9.49 -10.47 15.54
CA PRO A 10 -10.82 -10.10 15.09
C PRO A 10 -11.61 -9.48 16.24
N GLY A 11 -12.11 -8.24 16.09
CA GLY A 11 -13.24 -7.77 16.89
C GLY A 11 -13.21 -6.41 17.58
N ALA A 12 -12.15 -5.61 17.49
CA ALA A 12 -12.25 -4.22 17.94
C ALA A 12 -12.48 -3.28 16.73
N PRO A 13 -13.38 -2.28 16.81
CA PRO A 13 -13.48 -1.27 15.78
C PRO A 13 -12.11 -0.58 15.64
N PRO A 14 -11.69 -0.21 14.41
CA PRO A 14 -10.42 0.46 14.21
C PRO A 14 -10.38 1.72 15.09
N ALA A 15 -9.29 1.90 15.84
CA ALA A 15 -9.12 3.05 16.70
C ALA A 15 -9.18 4.33 15.86
N VAL A 16 -10.05 5.27 16.25
CA VAL A 16 -10.13 6.57 15.58
C VAL A 16 -8.85 7.35 15.86
N TYR A 17 -8.13 7.70 14.79
CA TYR A 17 -6.87 8.42 14.89
C TYR A 17 -6.76 9.55 13.85
N ASP A 18 -5.89 10.51 14.11
CA ASP A 18 -5.42 11.50 13.15
C ASP A 18 -3.97 11.15 12.76
N ALA A 19 -3.55 11.51 11.54
CA ALA A 19 -2.19 11.31 11.07
C ALA A 19 -1.46 12.65 10.88
N VAL A 20 -0.19 12.72 11.30
CA VAL A 20 0.73 13.83 11.02
C VAL A 20 1.90 13.26 10.22
N VAL A 21 2.05 13.72 8.98
CA VAL A 21 3.13 13.30 8.08
C VAL A 21 4.13 14.44 7.93
N LEU A 22 5.37 14.22 8.39
CA LEU A 22 6.45 15.19 8.24
C LEU A 22 7.10 15.01 6.86
N ALA A 23 6.83 15.96 5.97
CA ALA A 23 7.32 15.95 4.59
C ALA A 23 8.26 17.13 4.28
N GLY A 24 8.75 17.80 5.31
CA GLY A 24 9.75 18.84 5.26
C GLY A 24 11.17 18.27 5.39
N GLY A 25 12.14 19.10 5.03
CA GLY A 25 13.56 18.77 5.18
C GLY A 25 14.37 19.20 3.94
N ALA A 26 15.65 19.55 4.14
CA ALA A 26 16.48 20.11 3.08
C ALA A 26 17.00 19.08 2.06
N ALA A 27 16.73 17.78 2.25
CA ALA A 27 17.19 16.66 1.39
C ALA A 27 18.67 16.82 0.91
N ARG A 28 19.58 17.28 1.79
CA ARG A 28 20.95 17.66 1.44
C ARG A 28 21.73 16.52 0.81
N ARG A 29 21.53 15.28 1.30
CA ARG A 29 22.18 14.07 0.77
C ARG A 29 21.70 13.67 -0.62
N LEU A 30 20.53 14.15 -1.01
CA LEU A 30 19.93 13.96 -2.33
C LEU A 30 20.13 15.18 -3.26
N GLY A 31 20.98 16.13 -2.87
CA GLY A 31 21.27 17.33 -3.69
C GLY A 31 20.15 18.38 -3.65
N GLY A 32 19.30 18.38 -2.59
CA GLY A 32 18.25 19.39 -2.42
C GLY A 32 16.98 19.14 -3.26
N VAL A 33 16.83 17.94 -3.83
CA VAL A 33 15.62 17.57 -4.59
C VAL A 33 14.39 17.48 -3.69
N ASP A 34 13.22 17.54 -4.27
CA ASP A 34 11.94 17.31 -3.58
C ASP A 34 11.79 15.83 -3.18
N LYS A 35 12.40 15.44 -2.04
CA LYS A 35 12.46 14.06 -1.54
C LYS A 35 11.06 13.39 -1.46
N PRO A 36 10.00 14.02 -0.88
CA PRO A 36 8.67 13.43 -0.82
C PRO A 36 8.03 13.14 -2.19
N GLY A 37 8.46 13.86 -3.24
CA GLY A 37 8.00 13.66 -4.62
C GLY A 37 8.76 12.58 -5.40
N LEU A 38 9.87 12.04 -4.86
CA LEU A 38 10.63 10.98 -5.52
C LEU A 38 9.80 9.70 -5.61
N ARG A 39 9.89 9.02 -6.77
CA ARG A 39 9.05 7.85 -7.06
C ARG A 39 9.79 6.54 -6.82
N VAL A 40 9.09 5.62 -6.15
CA VAL A 40 9.49 4.23 -5.95
C VAL A 40 8.29 3.36 -6.37
N GLY A 41 8.47 2.46 -7.33
CA GLY A 41 7.38 1.63 -7.88
C GLY A 41 6.25 2.45 -8.52
N GLY A 42 6.57 3.57 -9.19
CA GLY A 42 5.58 4.44 -9.85
C GLY A 42 4.90 5.47 -8.93
N ARG A 43 4.88 5.27 -7.61
CA ARG A 43 4.24 6.16 -6.63
C ARG A 43 5.26 7.09 -5.95
N ALA A 44 4.86 8.32 -5.66
CA ALA A 44 5.68 9.23 -4.84
C ALA A 44 5.82 8.68 -3.41
N LEU A 45 6.97 8.93 -2.75
CA LEU A 45 7.19 8.51 -1.38
C LEU A 45 6.09 9.02 -0.44
N LEU A 46 5.71 10.29 -0.58
CA LEU A 46 4.62 10.87 0.19
C LEU A 46 3.30 10.13 -0.03
N ASP A 47 2.94 9.80 -1.28
CA ASP A 47 1.67 9.12 -1.58
C ASP A 47 1.63 7.70 -1.03
N ARG A 48 2.79 7.02 -0.92
CA ARG A 48 2.90 5.73 -0.23
C ARG A 48 2.54 5.84 1.24
N VAL A 49 3.13 6.82 1.92
CA VAL A 49 2.86 7.08 3.34
C VAL A 49 1.41 7.52 3.55
N LEU A 50 0.87 8.36 2.66
CA LEU A 50 -0.55 8.74 2.70
C LEU A 50 -1.49 7.54 2.53
N GLY A 51 -1.13 6.58 1.68
CA GLY A 51 -1.86 5.32 1.52
C GLY A 51 -1.85 4.47 2.78
N ALA A 52 -0.73 4.43 3.52
CA ALA A 52 -0.62 3.67 4.77
C ALA A 52 -1.52 4.22 5.90
N CYS A 53 -1.90 5.49 5.85
CA CYS A 53 -2.83 6.12 6.82
C CYS A 53 -4.14 6.57 6.15
N ALA A 54 -4.63 5.80 5.15
CA ALA A 54 -5.81 6.17 4.37
C ALA A 54 -7.10 6.27 5.21
N ASP A 55 -7.21 5.50 6.27
CA ASP A 55 -8.33 5.47 7.21
C ASP A 55 -8.21 6.46 8.38
N ALA A 56 -7.16 7.31 8.40
CA ALA A 56 -7.07 8.41 9.36
C ALA A 56 -8.23 9.39 9.18
N ARG A 57 -8.85 9.81 10.28
CA ARG A 57 -9.94 10.79 10.27
C ARG A 57 -9.51 12.13 9.66
N VAL A 58 -8.30 12.57 9.99
CA VAL A 58 -7.64 13.75 9.43
C VAL A 58 -6.20 13.39 9.17
N THR A 59 -5.70 13.71 7.97
CA THR A 59 -4.28 13.62 7.64
C THR A 59 -3.72 15.03 7.45
N VAL A 60 -2.71 15.37 8.24
CA VAL A 60 -2.00 16.66 8.18
C VAL A 60 -0.61 16.41 7.63
N VAL A 61 -0.25 17.07 6.55
CA VAL A 61 1.10 17.03 5.97
C VAL A 61 1.83 18.33 6.33
N VAL A 62 2.96 18.21 7.00
CA VAL A 62 3.78 19.37 7.40
C VAL A 62 4.85 19.60 6.36
N ALA A 63 4.53 20.46 5.40
CA ALA A 63 5.40 20.90 4.29
C ALA A 63 4.73 22.02 3.48
N GLY A 64 5.40 22.50 2.43
CA GLY A 64 4.74 23.29 1.38
C GLY A 64 3.73 22.46 0.60
N PRO A 65 2.55 23.02 0.24
CA PRO A 65 1.54 22.31 -0.56
C PRO A 65 2.09 21.78 -1.88
N ARG A 66 1.62 20.58 -2.27
CA ARG A 66 1.94 19.91 -3.53
C ARG A 66 0.79 18.99 -3.95
N PRO A 67 0.73 18.52 -5.20
CA PRO A 67 -0.21 17.49 -5.60
C PRO A 67 0.00 16.22 -4.76
N THR A 68 -1.11 15.60 -4.32
CA THR A 68 -1.14 14.33 -3.58
C THR A 68 -2.26 13.45 -4.11
N ALA A 69 -2.12 12.14 -4.05
CA ALA A 69 -3.10 11.17 -4.51
C ALA A 69 -4.44 11.24 -3.75
N ARG A 70 -4.45 11.83 -2.55
CA ARG A 70 -5.65 12.02 -1.73
C ARG A 70 -5.66 13.40 -1.06
N PRO A 71 -6.83 13.94 -0.69
CA PRO A 71 -6.93 15.20 0.03
C PRO A 71 -6.24 15.14 1.39
N VAL A 72 -5.47 16.18 1.73
CA VAL A 72 -4.78 16.35 3.02
C VAL A 72 -4.91 17.79 3.51
N ARG A 73 -4.69 18.00 4.79
CA ARG A 73 -4.48 19.34 5.37
C ARG A 73 -3.00 19.66 5.34
N TRP A 74 -2.66 20.88 4.93
CA TRP A 74 -1.27 21.35 4.92
C TRP A 74 -1.02 22.20 6.16
N ALA A 75 0.12 21.95 6.80
CA ALA A 75 0.66 22.76 7.89
C ALA A 75 2.11 23.10 7.60
N ARG A 76 2.65 24.12 8.27
CA ARG A 76 4.05 24.49 8.16
C ARG A 76 4.51 25.00 9.53
N GLU A 77 5.72 24.61 9.90
CA GLU A 77 6.38 25.16 11.08
C GLU A 77 6.76 26.63 10.88
N ASP A 78 6.75 27.38 11.97
CA ASP A 78 7.18 28.77 12.02
C ASP A 78 8.20 28.94 13.16
N PRO A 79 9.44 29.35 12.86
CA PRO A 79 10.01 29.64 11.52
C PRO A 79 10.21 28.35 10.69
N PRO A 80 10.19 28.49 9.33
CA PRO A 80 10.45 27.36 8.44
C PRO A 80 11.85 26.77 8.66
N GLY A 81 11.96 25.42 8.62
CA GLY A 81 13.22 24.72 8.86
C GLY A 81 13.55 24.58 10.35
N GLY A 82 12.55 24.73 11.24
CA GLY A 82 12.70 24.58 12.68
C GLY A 82 13.04 23.16 13.15
N GLY A 83 13.04 22.18 12.25
CA GLY A 83 13.36 20.79 12.55
C GLY A 83 12.15 19.97 12.93
N PRO A 84 12.36 18.65 13.20
CA PRO A 84 11.25 17.70 13.30
C PRO A 84 10.31 17.95 14.47
N LEU A 85 10.78 18.47 15.63
CA LEU A 85 9.90 18.75 16.77
C LEU A 85 9.01 19.99 16.51
N ALA A 86 9.56 21.04 15.89
CA ALA A 86 8.77 22.21 15.50
C ALA A 86 7.73 21.84 14.41
N ALA A 87 8.11 21.01 13.46
CA ALA A 87 7.20 20.49 12.44
C ALA A 87 6.09 19.62 13.06
N LEU A 88 6.43 18.74 13.99
CA LEU A 88 5.46 17.92 14.71
C LEU A 88 4.44 18.77 15.49
N ASP A 89 4.89 19.78 16.24
CA ASP A 89 4.02 20.70 16.95
C ASP A 89 3.06 21.43 15.99
N ALA A 90 3.60 21.94 14.87
CA ALA A 90 2.77 22.59 13.84
C ALA A 90 1.69 21.65 13.28
N GLY A 91 2.02 20.37 13.04
CA GLY A 91 1.05 19.37 12.57
C GLY A 91 -0.02 19.04 13.62
N LEU A 92 0.40 18.86 14.87
CA LEU A 92 -0.48 18.49 15.99
C LEU A 92 -1.56 19.53 16.29
N ARG A 93 -1.33 20.79 16.01
CA ARG A 93 -2.32 21.88 16.18
C ARG A 93 -3.57 21.69 15.32
N HIS A 94 -3.48 20.86 14.25
CA HIS A 94 -4.57 20.56 13.34
C HIS A 94 -5.25 19.20 13.62
N THR A 95 -4.86 18.52 14.71
CA THR A 95 -5.39 17.22 15.12
C THR A 95 -6.26 17.34 16.36
N THR A 96 -7.27 16.47 16.48
CA THR A 96 -8.19 16.46 17.63
C THR A 96 -8.48 15.04 18.14
N ALA A 97 -8.00 13.99 17.48
CA ALA A 97 -8.13 12.62 17.97
C ALA A 97 -7.30 12.41 19.25
N GLU A 98 -7.71 11.46 20.08
CA GLU A 98 -6.97 11.05 21.27
C GLU A 98 -5.66 10.32 20.91
N THR A 99 -5.64 9.68 19.75
CA THR A 99 -4.46 9.00 19.19
C THR A 99 -4.01 9.71 17.92
N VAL A 100 -2.71 9.93 17.78
CA VAL A 100 -2.08 10.50 16.59
C VAL A 100 -0.98 9.58 16.10
N VAL A 101 -1.04 9.24 14.81
CA VAL A 101 0.05 8.55 14.12
C VAL A 101 0.98 9.60 13.52
N VAL A 102 2.27 9.49 13.81
CA VAL A 102 3.33 10.39 13.31
C VAL A 102 4.20 9.61 12.35
N LEU A 103 4.33 10.11 11.12
CA LEU A 103 5.04 9.45 10.04
C LEU A 103 6.03 10.39 9.35
N SER A 104 7.18 9.84 8.92
CA SER A 104 8.05 10.49 7.94
C SER A 104 7.56 10.22 6.53
N ALA A 105 7.77 11.18 5.61
CA ALA A 105 7.28 11.08 4.22
C ALA A 105 8.17 10.25 3.29
N ASP A 106 9.20 9.57 3.79
CA ASP A 106 10.25 8.89 3.02
C ASP A 106 10.32 7.37 3.24
N LEU A 107 9.22 6.77 3.69
CA LEU A 107 9.08 5.36 4.04
C LEU A 107 8.46 4.56 2.88
N PRO A 108 9.26 3.96 1.99
CA PRO A 108 8.75 3.30 0.78
C PRO A 108 7.96 2.02 1.04
N PHE A 109 8.15 1.37 2.19
CA PHE A 109 7.57 0.08 2.53
C PHE A 109 6.58 0.16 3.70
N LEU A 110 6.15 1.36 4.08
CA LEU A 110 5.13 1.52 5.08
C LEU A 110 3.76 1.10 4.51
N HIS A 111 3.06 0.21 5.22
CA HIS A 111 1.74 -0.30 4.86
C HIS A 111 0.72 0.02 5.94
N GLN A 112 -0.57 0.01 5.57
CA GLN A 112 -1.67 0.24 6.51
C GLN A 112 -1.67 -0.79 7.66
N ALA A 113 -1.30 -2.04 7.38
CA ALA A 113 -1.15 -3.08 8.40
C ALA A 113 -0.14 -2.72 9.50
N THR A 114 0.98 -2.06 9.14
CA THR A 114 1.97 -1.57 10.12
C THR A 114 1.39 -0.47 11.00
N VAL A 115 0.64 0.48 10.41
CA VAL A 115 -0.07 1.54 11.17
C VAL A 115 -1.08 0.92 12.14
N HIS A 116 -1.86 -0.06 11.69
CA HIS A 116 -2.81 -0.78 12.54
C HIS A 116 -2.13 -1.56 13.66
N THR A 117 -0.96 -2.15 13.40
CA THR A 117 -0.15 -2.83 14.44
C THR A 117 0.30 -1.85 15.52
N LEU A 118 0.78 -0.65 15.15
CA LEU A 118 1.15 0.40 16.11
C LEU A 118 -0.06 0.85 16.95
N LEU A 119 -1.22 1.06 16.33
CA LEU A 119 -2.45 1.44 17.01
C LEU A 119 -2.93 0.35 17.97
N ALA A 120 -2.90 -0.91 17.55
CA ALA A 120 -3.27 -2.05 18.39
C ALA A 120 -2.32 -2.24 19.57
N THR A 121 -1.01 -2.08 19.34
CA THR A 121 0.01 -2.15 20.38
C THR A 121 -0.20 -1.05 21.44
N LEU A 122 -0.46 0.18 20.99
CA LEU A 122 -0.78 1.29 21.91
C LEU A 122 -2.09 1.04 22.67
N GLY A 123 -3.10 0.48 22.00
CA GLY A 123 -4.38 0.10 22.62
C GLY A 123 -4.22 -0.97 23.70
N ALA A 124 -3.30 -1.92 23.52
CA ALA A 124 -3.01 -2.98 24.48
C ALA A 124 -2.14 -2.52 25.67
N ALA A 125 -1.51 -1.33 25.59
CA ALA A 125 -0.64 -0.76 26.64
C ALA A 125 -1.23 0.57 27.18
N PRO A 126 -2.20 0.51 28.12
CA PRO A 126 -2.92 1.70 28.58
C PRO A 126 -2.02 2.76 29.23
N ASP A 127 -0.93 2.34 29.85
CA ASP A 127 0.00 3.22 30.55
C ASP A 127 1.06 3.82 29.62
N ALA A 128 1.29 3.23 28.44
CA ALA A 128 2.25 3.72 27.47
C ALA A 128 1.80 5.04 26.81
N ALA A 129 2.71 5.99 26.66
CA ALA A 129 2.50 7.23 25.95
C ALA A 129 2.47 7.07 24.43
N GLY A 130 3.06 5.97 23.90
CA GLY A 130 3.10 5.68 22.50
C GLY A 130 3.62 4.28 22.18
N ALA A 131 3.49 3.89 20.91
CA ALA A 131 4.12 2.72 20.31
C ALA A 131 4.89 3.17 19.07
N LEU A 132 6.15 2.78 18.93
CA LEU A 132 7.00 3.15 17.78
C LEU A 132 7.67 1.93 17.15
N LEU A 133 8.07 2.05 15.89
CA LEU A 133 8.89 1.04 15.26
C LEU A 133 10.35 1.14 15.72
N THR A 134 11.03 -0.02 15.68
CA THR A 134 12.49 -0.07 15.71
C THR A 134 13.04 -0.64 14.41
N ASP A 135 14.18 -0.12 13.97
CA ASP A 135 14.89 -0.59 12.78
C ASP A 135 15.65 -1.90 13.03
N ALA A 136 16.40 -2.35 12.02
CA ALA A 136 17.20 -3.59 12.09
C ALA A 136 18.30 -3.56 13.17
N ASP A 137 18.77 -2.37 13.53
CA ASP A 137 19.78 -2.16 14.58
C ASP A 137 19.14 -1.95 15.98
N GLY A 138 17.81 -2.03 16.08
CA GLY A 138 17.04 -1.78 17.31
C GLY A 138 16.92 -0.31 17.69
N ARG A 139 17.16 0.62 16.76
CA ARG A 139 17.04 2.06 17.02
C ARG A 139 15.59 2.49 16.90
N ASP A 140 15.16 3.31 17.87
CA ASP A 140 13.82 3.89 17.88
C ASP A 140 13.57 4.78 16.65
N GLN A 141 12.39 4.60 16.04
CA GLN A 141 11.90 5.36 14.89
C GLN A 141 10.73 6.26 15.30
N PRO A 142 10.98 7.41 15.92
CA PRO A 142 9.92 8.27 16.49
C PRO A 142 9.01 8.92 15.46
N LEU A 143 9.40 8.88 14.18
CA LEU A 143 8.57 9.32 13.05
C LEU A 143 7.92 8.14 12.32
N VAL A 144 7.79 6.98 12.99
CA VAL A 144 6.94 5.86 12.59
C VAL A 144 6.30 5.31 13.88
N ALA A 145 5.31 6.04 14.37
CA ALA A 145 4.79 5.81 15.72
C ALA A 145 3.32 6.23 15.87
N ALA A 146 2.61 5.56 16.76
CA ALA A 146 1.33 5.99 17.28
C ALA A 146 1.52 6.55 18.71
N TYR A 147 0.99 7.72 18.98
CA TYR A 147 1.10 8.39 20.28
C TYR A 147 -0.26 8.73 20.87
N ARG A 148 -0.36 8.73 22.18
CA ARG A 148 -1.45 9.44 22.87
C ARG A 148 -1.24 10.93 22.69
N ALA A 149 -2.20 11.59 22.04
CA ALA A 149 -2.06 13.00 21.67
C ALA A 149 -1.84 13.94 22.88
N ALA A 150 -2.46 13.61 24.02
CA ALA A 150 -2.28 14.38 25.25
C ALA A 150 -0.83 14.30 25.77
N ALA A 151 -0.26 13.10 25.85
CA ALA A 151 1.11 12.89 26.30
C ALA A 151 2.12 13.58 25.37
N LEU A 152 1.92 13.44 24.04
CA LEU A 152 2.77 14.07 23.05
C LEU A 152 2.73 15.61 23.14
N ARG A 153 1.53 16.21 23.29
CA ARG A 153 1.39 17.67 23.47
C ARG A 153 2.01 18.16 24.77
N SER A 154 1.79 17.43 25.88
CA SER A 154 2.37 17.79 27.17
C SER A 154 3.88 17.83 27.12
N GLU A 155 4.50 16.83 26.47
CA GLU A 155 5.96 16.79 26.34
C GLU A 155 6.52 17.90 25.45
N LEU A 156 5.85 18.24 24.34
CA LEU A 156 6.26 19.36 23.50
C LEU A 156 6.17 20.71 24.21
N VAL A 157 5.17 20.87 25.08
CA VAL A 157 5.06 22.07 25.94
C VAL A 157 6.22 22.11 26.96
N ALA A 158 6.50 20.98 27.65
CA ALA A 158 7.60 20.90 28.61
C ALA A 158 8.96 21.20 27.96
N LEU A 159 9.21 20.63 26.75
CA LEU A 159 10.43 20.92 25.98
C LEU A 159 10.52 22.40 25.57
N THR A 160 9.39 23.03 25.27
CA THR A 160 9.35 24.46 24.94
C THR A 160 9.64 25.32 26.16
N GLU A 161 9.10 24.98 27.31
CA GLU A 161 9.36 25.67 28.56
C GLU A 161 10.82 25.53 29.00
N GLU A 162 11.41 24.33 28.88
CA GLU A 162 12.81 24.04 29.23
C GLU A 162 13.81 24.76 28.33
N HIS A 163 13.55 24.80 27.03
CA HIS A 163 14.53 25.21 26.01
C HIS A 163 14.20 26.57 25.34
N GLY A 164 13.03 27.13 25.63
CA GLY A 164 12.55 28.39 25.03
C GLY A 164 11.93 28.22 23.65
N ALA A 165 12.31 27.17 22.89
CA ALA A 165 11.76 26.85 21.57
C ALA A 165 12.03 25.38 21.22
N LEU A 166 11.22 24.82 20.32
CA LEU A 166 11.42 23.46 19.76
C LEU A 166 12.43 23.43 18.59
N THR A 167 12.81 24.60 18.07
CA THR A 167 13.68 24.73 16.90
C THR A 167 15.05 24.12 17.16
N GLY A 168 15.46 23.19 16.25
CA GLY A 168 16.77 22.54 16.32
C GLY A 168 16.90 21.45 17.38
N LEU A 169 15.89 21.22 18.21
CA LEU A 169 15.94 20.15 19.19
C LEU A 169 15.88 18.78 18.52
N PRO A 170 16.71 17.81 18.95
CA PRO A 170 16.70 16.47 18.39
C PRO A 170 15.51 15.64 18.90
N LEU A 171 14.96 14.79 18.05
CA LEU A 171 13.83 13.89 18.37
C LEU A 171 14.05 13.00 19.60
N ARG A 172 15.29 12.62 19.91
CA ARG A 172 15.63 11.83 21.10
C ARG A 172 15.22 12.49 22.42
N ARG A 173 15.02 13.82 22.45
CA ARG A 173 14.50 14.51 23.62
C ARG A 173 13.06 14.08 23.90
N LEU A 174 12.24 14.01 22.86
CA LEU A 174 10.86 13.55 22.96
C LEU A 174 10.80 12.07 23.37
N THR A 175 11.55 11.19 22.71
CA THR A 175 11.50 9.74 22.99
C THR A 175 12.10 9.38 24.35
N GLY A 176 13.03 10.17 24.86
CA GLY A 176 13.65 9.94 26.18
C GLY A 176 12.75 10.27 27.37
N ALA A 177 11.72 11.08 27.17
CA ALA A 177 10.80 11.51 28.21
C ALA A 177 9.47 10.73 28.24
N LEU A 178 9.16 10.01 27.15
CA LEU A 178 7.91 9.27 27.01
C LEU A 178 8.13 7.76 27.27
N ASP A 179 7.16 7.15 27.95
CA ASP A 179 7.10 5.67 28.02
C ASP A 179 6.56 5.10 26.71
N LEU A 180 7.41 4.39 25.96
CA LEU A 180 7.15 3.95 24.60
C LEU A 180 7.30 2.44 24.45
N THR A 181 6.28 1.80 23.88
CA THR A 181 6.33 0.38 23.48
C THR A 181 7.01 0.26 22.12
N ARG A 182 7.95 -0.67 22.01
CA ARG A 182 8.76 -0.89 20.79
C ARG A 182 8.23 -2.06 19.98
N VAL A 183 8.07 -1.84 18.66
CA VAL A 183 7.61 -2.82 17.70
C VAL A 183 8.70 -2.99 16.63
N PRO A 184 9.41 -4.13 16.58
CA PRO A 184 10.42 -4.37 15.56
C PRO A 184 9.78 -4.53 14.18
N ASP A 185 10.13 -3.65 13.23
CA ASP A 185 9.77 -3.79 11.81
C ASP A 185 10.85 -3.12 10.94
N PRO A 186 11.92 -3.87 10.61
CA PRO A 186 13.04 -3.34 9.82
C PRO A 186 12.70 -3.05 8.36
N VAL A 187 11.55 -3.52 7.88
CA VAL A 187 11.10 -3.25 6.51
C VAL A 187 10.33 -1.94 6.45
N ALA A 188 9.31 -1.79 7.30
CA ALA A 188 8.49 -0.57 7.32
C ALA A 188 9.23 0.66 7.86
N SER A 189 10.29 0.45 8.68
CA SER A 189 11.14 1.52 9.20
C SER A 189 12.26 1.97 8.24
N PHE A 190 12.42 1.28 7.09
CA PHE A 190 13.42 1.66 6.09
C PHE A 190 13.06 3.00 5.46
N ASP A 191 13.96 3.98 5.54
CA ASP A 191 13.82 5.30 4.95
C ASP A 191 14.73 5.49 3.72
N CYS A 192 14.40 6.43 2.85
CA CYS A 192 15.13 6.74 1.62
C CYS A 192 15.94 8.02 1.76
N ASP A 193 17.02 8.04 2.54
CA ASP A 193 17.85 9.22 2.79
C ASP A 193 18.87 9.54 1.68
N THR A 194 19.28 8.52 0.92
CA THR A 194 20.28 8.62 -0.14
C THR A 194 19.76 8.07 -1.47
N TRP A 195 20.49 8.33 -2.56
CA TRP A 195 20.21 7.72 -3.87
C TRP A 195 20.36 6.20 -3.86
N ASP A 196 21.26 5.66 -3.03
CA ASP A 196 21.46 4.22 -2.86
C ASP A 196 20.28 3.58 -2.14
N ASP A 197 19.68 4.26 -1.14
CA ASP A 197 18.45 3.80 -0.49
C ASP A 197 17.29 3.74 -1.49
N LEU A 198 17.15 4.78 -2.32
CA LEU A 198 16.15 4.79 -3.39
C LEU A 198 16.36 3.67 -4.42
N ALA A 199 17.61 3.40 -4.81
CA ALA A 199 17.94 2.29 -5.70
C ALA A 199 17.60 0.95 -5.04
N THR A 200 17.95 0.79 -3.76
CA THR A 200 17.63 -0.39 -2.95
C THR A 200 16.11 -0.59 -2.82
N ALA A 201 15.36 0.47 -2.54
CA ALA A 201 13.90 0.41 -2.47
C ALA A 201 13.28 -0.04 -3.80
N ARG A 202 13.75 0.52 -4.91
CA ARG A 202 13.30 0.14 -6.26
C ARG A 202 13.64 -1.30 -6.63
N ALA A 203 14.81 -1.80 -6.19
CA ALA A 203 15.23 -3.17 -6.40
C ALA A 203 14.35 -4.14 -5.59
N ARG A 204 14.13 -3.87 -4.30
CA ARG A 204 13.29 -4.70 -3.42
C ARG A 204 11.89 -4.89 -3.95
N ILE A 205 11.23 -3.85 -4.47
CA ILE A 205 9.89 -3.98 -5.09
C ILE A 205 9.93 -4.96 -6.26
N ARG A 206 10.99 -4.94 -7.09
CA ARG A 206 11.12 -5.84 -8.25
C ARG A 206 11.42 -7.29 -7.85
N GLU A 207 12.19 -7.50 -6.80
CA GLU A 207 12.67 -8.82 -6.38
C GLU A 207 11.63 -9.62 -5.58
N HIS A 208 10.76 -8.97 -4.81
CA HIS A 208 9.84 -9.63 -3.87
C HIS A 208 8.46 -9.97 -4.46
N GLY A 209 8.29 -9.92 -5.78
CA GLY A 209 7.04 -10.34 -6.44
C GLY A 209 5.85 -9.37 -6.27
N HIS A 210 6.03 -8.25 -5.57
CA HIS A 210 4.99 -7.23 -5.36
C HIS A 210 4.82 -6.25 -6.54
N VAL A 211 5.49 -6.50 -7.66
CA VAL A 211 5.43 -5.60 -8.84
C VAL A 211 4.00 -5.39 -9.32
N LEU A 212 3.19 -6.44 -9.31
CA LEU A 212 1.79 -6.35 -9.76
C LEU A 212 0.95 -5.52 -8.78
N ASP A 213 1.08 -5.77 -7.48
CA ASP A 213 0.34 -5.03 -6.44
C ASP A 213 0.71 -3.55 -6.43
N GLU A 214 2.01 -3.26 -6.57
CA GLU A 214 2.53 -1.90 -6.67
C GLU A 214 2.04 -1.21 -7.95
N TRP A 215 2.04 -1.93 -9.08
CA TRP A 215 1.52 -1.40 -10.34
C TRP A 215 0.03 -1.08 -10.24
N ILE A 216 -0.77 -1.99 -9.69
CA ILE A 216 -2.22 -1.80 -9.50
C ILE A 216 -2.47 -0.60 -8.60
N SER A 217 -1.73 -0.49 -7.50
CA SER A 217 -1.83 0.65 -6.58
C SER A 217 -1.51 1.98 -7.29
N ALA A 218 -0.40 2.02 -8.05
CA ALA A 218 -0.02 3.20 -8.81
C ALA A 218 -1.06 3.56 -9.90
N ALA A 219 -1.63 2.55 -10.57
CA ALA A 219 -2.66 2.75 -11.57
C ALA A 219 -3.97 3.27 -10.96
N LYS A 220 -4.37 2.76 -9.79
CA LYS A 220 -5.52 3.28 -9.03
C LYS A 220 -5.34 4.77 -8.68
N ASP A 221 -4.16 5.14 -8.18
CA ASP A 221 -3.84 6.54 -7.84
C ASP A 221 -3.89 7.45 -9.08
N GLU A 222 -3.29 7.02 -10.20
CA GLU A 222 -3.25 7.81 -11.44
C GLU A 222 -4.65 7.99 -12.06
N LEU A 223 -5.50 6.96 -11.95
CA LEU A 223 -6.86 6.97 -12.47
C LEU A 223 -7.88 7.59 -11.50
N GLY A 224 -7.49 7.89 -10.26
CA GLY A 224 -8.39 8.40 -9.23
C GLY A 224 -9.45 7.37 -8.80
N ILE A 225 -9.11 6.08 -8.81
CA ILE A 225 -10.02 4.97 -8.49
C ILE A 225 -9.67 4.40 -7.13
N ASP A 226 -10.66 4.38 -6.22
CA ASP A 226 -10.59 3.65 -4.96
C ASP A 226 -11.52 2.42 -5.05
N LEU A 227 -11.00 1.36 -5.66
CA LEU A 227 -11.74 0.10 -5.87
C LEU A 227 -10.85 -1.08 -5.47
N ASP A 228 -11.26 -1.80 -4.47
CA ASP A 228 -10.61 -3.07 -4.10
C ASP A 228 -11.28 -4.22 -4.85
N VAL A 229 -10.50 -4.96 -5.64
CA VAL A 229 -10.97 -6.08 -6.45
C VAL A 229 -10.10 -7.30 -6.23
N ASP A 230 -10.70 -8.47 -6.31
CA ASP A 230 -9.95 -9.73 -6.29
C ASP A 230 -9.18 -9.89 -7.62
N ILE A 231 -7.87 -9.63 -7.53
CA ILE A 231 -6.93 -9.70 -8.65
C ILE A 231 -6.93 -11.10 -9.26
N LYS A 232 -7.05 -12.14 -8.44
CA LYS A 232 -7.05 -13.54 -8.89
C LYS A 232 -8.25 -13.81 -9.77
N VAL A 233 -9.44 -13.34 -9.41
CA VAL A 233 -10.67 -13.48 -10.23
C VAL A 233 -10.50 -12.84 -11.61
N LEU A 234 -9.87 -11.67 -11.67
CA LEU A 234 -9.64 -10.99 -12.96
C LEU A 234 -8.57 -11.68 -13.80
N LEU A 235 -7.51 -12.21 -13.19
CA LEU A 235 -6.47 -12.97 -13.90
C LEU A 235 -7.00 -14.31 -14.39
N ASP A 236 -7.82 -15.02 -13.62
CA ASP A 236 -8.48 -16.26 -14.02
C ASP A 236 -9.43 -16.00 -15.21
N LEU A 237 -10.25 -14.94 -15.16
CA LEU A 237 -11.09 -14.52 -16.27
C LEU A 237 -10.28 -14.22 -17.54
N ALA A 238 -9.17 -13.48 -17.41
CA ALA A 238 -8.29 -13.17 -18.53
C ALA A 238 -7.73 -14.44 -19.18
N ARG A 239 -7.31 -15.41 -18.36
CA ARG A 239 -6.85 -16.72 -18.82
C ARG A 239 -7.95 -17.48 -19.56
N ASP A 240 -9.15 -17.55 -18.97
CA ASP A 240 -10.27 -18.29 -19.53
C ASP A 240 -10.72 -17.69 -20.88
N ALA A 241 -10.78 -16.37 -20.98
CA ALA A 241 -11.06 -15.67 -22.25
C ALA A 241 -9.96 -15.91 -23.30
N ALA A 242 -8.68 -15.92 -22.89
CA ALA A 242 -7.56 -16.16 -23.80
C ALA A 242 -7.56 -17.58 -24.37
N HIS A 243 -7.91 -18.58 -23.56
CA HIS A 243 -7.92 -20.00 -23.95
C HIS A 243 -9.22 -20.41 -24.62
N GLY A 244 -10.37 -19.98 -24.07
CA GLY A 244 -11.69 -20.39 -24.58
C GLY A 244 -12.11 -19.66 -25.86
N VAL A 245 -11.58 -18.45 -26.10
CA VAL A 245 -11.96 -17.64 -27.29
C VAL A 245 -10.74 -17.36 -28.16
N ALA A 246 -9.85 -16.47 -27.73
CA ALA A 246 -8.60 -16.12 -28.39
C ALA A 246 -7.73 -15.25 -27.47
N ARG A 247 -6.39 -15.27 -27.64
CA ARG A 247 -5.48 -14.45 -26.82
C ARG A 247 -5.86 -12.97 -26.69
N PRO A 248 -6.29 -12.26 -27.77
CA PRO A 248 -6.71 -10.86 -27.67
C PRO A 248 -8.00 -10.63 -26.86
N ALA A 249 -8.80 -11.69 -26.59
CA ALA A 249 -10.02 -11.57 -25.80
C ALA A 249 -9.74 -11.24 -24.33
N ALA A 250 -8.58 -11.65 -23.77
CA ALA A 250 -8.23 -11.40 -22.37
C ALA A 250 -8.34 -9.92 -21.97
N PRO A 251 -7.57 -8.98 -22.56
CA PRO A 251 -7.64 -7.57 -22.16
C PRO A 251 -9.01 -6.93 -22.50
N LEU A 252 -9.66 -7.35 -23.58
CA LEU A 252 -10.96 -6.82 -23.97
C LEU A 252 -12.06 -7.24 -23.01
N THR A 253 -12.07 -8.49 -22.56
CA THR A 253 -13.05 -9.01 -21.62
C THR A 253 -12.90 -8.35 -20.26
N THR A 254 -11.68 -8.22 -19.74
CA THR A 254 -11.44 -7.54 -18.47
C THR A 254 -11.84 -6.05 -18.52
N PHE A 255 -11.57 -5.36 -19.63
CA PHE A 255 -12.05 -3.99 -19.83
C PHE A 255 -13.58 -3.91 -19.83
N LEU A 256 -14.28 -4.79 -20.55
CA LEU A 256 -15.75 -4.81 -20.61
C LEU A 256 -16.38 -5.10 -19.25
N VAL A 257 -15.78 -5.98 -18.46
CA VAL A 257 -16.20 -6.28 -17.09
C VAL A 257 -16.07 -5.02 -16.21
N GLY A 258 -14.92 -4.35 -16.24
CA GLY A 258 -14.71 -3.12 -15.49
C GLY A 258 -15.66 -2.01 -15.92
N TYR A 259 -15.89 -1.85 -17.23
CA TYR A 259 -16.83 -0.86 -17.76
C TYR A 259 -18.28 -1.16 -17.35
N ALA A 260 -18.71 -2.43 -17.39
CA ALA A 260 -20.06 -2.83 -17.00
C ALA A 260 -20.30 -2.59 -15.49
N ALA A 261 -19.33 -2.94 -14.64
CA ALA A 261 -19.40 -2.69 -13.19
C ALA A 261 -19.45 -1.18 -12.88
N GLY A 262 -18.62 -0.37 -13.55
CA GLY A 262 -18.59 1.08 -13.40
C GLY A 262 -19.92 1.75 -13.85
N ARG A 263 -20.51 1.30 -14.96
CA ARG A 263 -21.85 1.77 -15.39
C ARG A 263 -22.96 1.44 -14.40
N ALA A 264 -22.86 0.32 -13.70
CA ALA A 264 -23.79 -0.07 -12.66
C ALA A 264 -23.59 0.70 -11.34
N GLN A 265 -22.62 1.62 -11.29
CA GLN A 265 -22.18 2.32 -10.07
C GLN A 265 -21.88 1.31 -8.93
N GLY A 266 -21.42 0.10 -9.29
CA GLY A 266 -21.17 -0.99 -8.38
C GLY A 266 -19.72 -1.06 -7.94
N GLY A 267 -19.52 -1.60 -6.72
CA GLY A 267 -18.21 -1.84 -6.11
C GLY A 267 -17.60 -3.21 -6.51
N PRO A 268 -16.77 -3.78 -5.62
CA PRO A 268 -16.09 -5.08 -5.86
C PRO A 268 -17.03 -6.22 -6.24
N GLU A 269 -18.24 -6.27 -5.63
CA GLU A 269 -19.23 -7.30 -5.91
C GLU A 269 -19.74 -7.24 -7.36
N ALA A 270 -19.95 -6.03 -7.90
CA ALA A 270 -20.39 -5.85 -9.29
C ALA A 270 -19.30 -6.32 -10.28
N VAL A 271 -18.03 -6.08 -9.97
CA VAL A 271 -16.89 -6.60 -10.74
C VAL A 271 -16.86 -8.13 -10.68
N ALA A 272 -17.02 -8.71 -9.50
CA ALA A 272 -17.02 -10.16 -9.31
C ALA A 272 -18.21 -10.82 -10.05
N GLU A 273 -19.40 -10.24 -10.02
CA GLU A 273 -20.56 -10.74 -10.74
C GLU A 273 -20.38 -10.65 -12.27
N ALA A 274 -19.93 -9.52 -12.76
CA ALA A 274 -19.64 -9.35 -14.19
C ALA A 274 -18.54 -10.32 -14.66
N SER A 275 -17.52 -10.56 -13.84
CA SER A 275 -16.45 -11.54 -14.11
C SER A 275 -17.00 -12.96 -14.23
N ARG A 276 -17.88 -13.39 -13.30
CA ARG A 276 -18.53 -14.70 -13.36
C ARG A 276 -19.35 -14.87 -14.65
N LYS A 277 -20.11 -13.85 -15.05
CA LYS A 277 -20.91 -13.88 -16.28
C LYS A 277 -20.02 -14.03 -17.52
N ALA A 278 -18.93 -13.29 -17.59
CA ALA A 278 -17.99 -13.34 -18.70
C ALA A 278 -17.22 -14.66 -18.75
N ALA A 279 -16.79 -15.22 -17.60
CA ALA A 279 -16.15 -16.53 -17.52
C ALA A 279 -17.08 -17.65 -17.98
N ALA A 280 -18.35 -17.63 -17.55
CA ALA A 280 -19.35 -18.60 -18.02
C ALA A 280 -19.60 -18.51 -19.55
N LEU A 281 -19.51 -17.32 -20.14
CA LEU A 281 -19.60 -17.16 -21.59
C LEU A 281 -18.36 -17.73 -22.28
N ALA A 282 -17.16 -17.45 -21.78
CA ALA A 282 -15.90 -17.98 -22.33
C ALA A 282 -15.88 -19.52 -22.31
N GLN A 283 -16.40 -20.13 -21.22
CA GLN A 283 -16.50 -21.58 -21.13
C GLN A 283 -17.47 -22.17 -22.19
N ARG A 284 -18.68 -21.58 -22.34
CA ARG A 284 -19.63 -22.03 -23.39
C ARG A 284 -19.01 -21.95 -24.80
N TRP A 285 -18.26 -20.87 -25.05
CA TRP A 285 -17.57 -20.70 -26.34
C TRP A 285 -16.51 -21.78 -26.57
N ALA A 286 -15.74 -22.11 -25.52
CA ALA A 286 -14.77 -23.19 -25.57
C ALA A 286 -15.42 -24.57 -25.83
N ASP A 287 -16.55 -24.86 -25.17
CA ASP A 287 -17.31 -26.08 -25.30
C ASP A 287 -17.86 -26.23 -26.74
N GLU A 288 -18.41 -25.14 -27.31
CA GLU A 288 -18.88 -25.12 -28.71
C GLU A 288 -17.74 -25.37 -29.70
N ALA A 289 -16.58 -24.77 -29.49
CA ALA A 289 -15.40 -24.98 -30.32
C ALA A 289 -14.88 -26.41 -30.23
N ALA A 290 -14.88 -27.01 -29.04
CA ALA A 290 -14.51 -28.42 -28.85
C ALA A 290 -15.47 -29.38 -29.52
N ALA A 291 -16.79 -29.15 -29.42
CA ALA A 291 -17.80 -29.93 -30.12
C ALA A 291 -17.65 -29.89 -31.65
N ALA A 292 -17.45 -28.69 -32.19
CA ALA A 292 -17.23 -28.50 -33.63
C ALA A 292 -15.95 -29.22 -34.14
N GLN A 293 -14.90 -29.31 -33.32
CA GLN A 293 -13.69 -30.05 -33.65
C GLN A 293 -13.90 -31.57 -33.58
N ALA A 294 -14.70 -32.06 -32.64
CA ALA A 294 -15.04 -33.46 -32.52
C ALA A 294 -15.88 -33.95 -33.73
N ASP A 295 -16.83 -33.12 -34.15
CA ASP A 295 -17.67 -33.44 -35.36
C ASP A 295 -16.89 -33.38 -36.66
N ALA A 296 -15.81 -32.60 -36.72
CA ALA A 296 -14.94 -32.46 -37.89
C ALA A 296 -13.84 -33.54 -37.98
N ALA A 297 -13.65 -34.36 -36.92
CA ALA A 297 -12.67 -35.46 -36.96
C ALA A 297 -13.17 -36.58 -37.86
N PRO A 298 -12.48 -36.97 -38.95
CA PRO A 298 -12.93 -38.08 -39.84
C PRO A 298 -12.89 -39.39 -39.06
N ASP A 299 -13.98 -40.16 -39.21
CA ASP A 299 -14.13 -41.52 -38.68
C ASP A 299 -12.98 -42.43 -39.20
N ALA A 300 -11.93 -42.61 -38.41
CA ALA A 300 -10.75 -43.38 -38.73
C ALA A 300 -10.92 -44.88 -38.44
N THR A 301 -12.17 -45.37 -38.53
CA THR A 301 -12.47 -46.80 -38.39
C THR A 301 -13.30 -47.30 -39.54
N LEU A 302 -12.69 -47.53 -40.71
CA LEU A 302 -13.16 -48.48 -41.71
C LEU A 302 -12.12 -48.54 -42.88
N ASP A 303 -11.04 -49.26 -42.75
CA ASP A 303 -10.51 -50.13 -43.80
C ASP A 303 -9.39 -51.06 -43.26
N ALA A 304 -9.81 -52.13 -42.59
CA ALA A 304 -8.94 -53.29 -42.40
C ALA A 304 -9.54 -54.49 -43.18
N THR A 305 -9.41 -54.45 -44.45
CA THR A 305 -9.66 -55.66 -45.32
C THR A 305 -8.48 -56.63 -45.11
N PRO A 306 -8.70 -57.89 -44.71
CA PRO A 306 -7.64 -58.86 -44.57
C PRO A 306 -7.24 -59.34 -45.99
N GLY A 307 -6.04 -58.90 -46.41
CA GLY A 307 -5.43 -59.38 -47.63
C GLY A 307 -5.23 -60.88 -47.63
N THR A 308 -5.87 -61.53 -48.58
CA THR A 308 -5.70 -62.96 -48.98
C THR A 308 -4.25 -63.18 -49.39
N ARG A 309 -3.53 -64.11 -48.74
CA ARG A 309 -2.26 -64.66 -49.24
C ARG A 309 -2.48 -65.46 -50.57
N PRO A 310 -1.68 -65.31 -51.59
CA PRO A 310 -1.56 -66.31 -52.60
C PRO A 310 -0.53 -67.37 -52.20
N ASP A 311 -0.95 -68.61 -52.30
CA ASP A 311 -0.13 -69.81 -52.16
C ASP A 311 0.98 -69.84 -53.24
N ALA A 312 2.16 -70.33 -52.74
CA ALA A 312 3.29 -70.63 -53.59
C ALA A 312 3.14 -71.99 -54.22
N GLY A 313 3.30 -72.07 -55.57
CA GLY A 313 3.73 -73.23 -56.30
C GLY A 313 5.16 -73.07 -56.79
#